data_a1499e98b69f7631054212ab0d36ce91
#
_entry.id   a1499e98b69f7631054212ab0d36ce91
#
_cell.length_a   1.000
_cell.length_b   1.000
_cell.length_c   1.000
_cell.angle_alpha   90.00
_cell.angle_beta   90.00
_cell.angle_gamma   90.00
#
_symmetry.space_group_name_H-M   'P 1'
#
loop_
_entity.id
_entity.type
_entity.pdbx_description
1 polymer ?
#
loop_
_entity_poly.entity_id
_entity_poly.type
_entity_poly.pdbx_seq_one_letter_code
_entity_poly.pdbx_strand_id
1 'polypeptide(L)'
;MQMLSRVEVMERMTAAEFFRDAPEDRKAELIDGVMIIPSPPLVIHERMQNFLFRLLADFVEVKQLGEVFGSRTAVELELFYAPEPDILFVSKDRLYIIGEKGIRGAPDFVIEILSASTAQNDRGAKFRAYERAGVREYWLIDPYGPTGTEFYQLEEGRFRPHAPDAEGSLSSVTVLGFWIDLAWLWSGQEYPPVRQALNTILDAG
;
A
#
# COMPACT_ATOMS: atom_id res chain seq x y z
N MET A 1 51.59 10.94 -5.92
CA MET A 1 50.71 10.28 -6.91
C MET A 1 49.35 10.10 -6.27
N GLN A 2 48.46 11.10 -6.53
CA GLN A 2 47.10 11.13 -5.95
C GLN A 2 46.25 10.12 -6.73
N MET A 3 45.74 9.08 -6.06
CA MET A 3 44.67 8.24 -6.60
C MET A 3 43.39 9.09 -6.65
N LEU A 4 42.97 9.48 -7.84
CA LEU A 4 41.66 9.97 -8.09
C LEU A 4 40.68 8.81 -7.92
N SER A 5 39.89 8.80 -6.86
CA SER A 5 38.76 7.90 -6.70
C SER A 5 37.77 8.15 -7.83
N ARG A 6 37.58 7.15 -8.69
CA ARG A 6 36.58 7.18 -9.75
C ARG A 6 35.22 7.02 -9.07
N VAL A 7 34.43 8.08 -9.04
CA VAL A 7 33.02 8.00 -8.66
C VAL A 7 32.29 7.40 -9.85
N GLU A 8 31.93 6.13 -9.79
CA GLU A 8 30.98 5.55 -10.74
C GLU A 8 29.60 6.05 -10.37
N VAL A 9 29.05 6.91 -11.22
CA VAL A 9 27.63 7.30 -11.13
C VAL A 9 26.85 6.11 -11.69
N MET A 10 26.20 5.34 -10.82
CA MET A 10 25.22 4.35 -11.28
C MET A 10 24.06 5.13 -11.93
N GLU A 11 23.76 4.82 -13.19
CA GLU A 11 22.57 5.34 -13.84
C GLU A 11 21.33 4.84 -13.08
N ARG A 12 20.48 5.78 -12.65
CA ARG A 12 19.22 5.49 -11.99
C ARG A 12 18.17 5.26 -13.05
N MET A 13 17.41 4.17 -12.91
CA MET A 13 16.27 3.88 -13.77
C MET A 13 15.14 4.87 -13.48
N THR A 14 14.53 5.40 -14.53
CA THR A 14 13.31 6.21 -14.41
C THR A 14 12.06 5.34 -14.35
N ALA A 15 10.94 5.89 -13.84
CA ALA A 15 9.65 5.20 -13.84
C ALA A 15 9.21 4.82 -15.27
N ALA A 16 9.46 5.67 -16.27
CA ALA A 16 9.14 5.38 -17.66
C ALA A 16 9.92 4.18 -18.22
N GLU A 17 11.20 4.05 -17.86
CA GLU A 17 12.01 2.88 -18.20
C GLU A 17 11.54 1.63 -17.44
N PHE A 18 11.20 1.78 -16.16
CA PHE A 18 10.63 0.69 -15.36
C PHE A 18 9.33 0.15 -16.01
N PHE A 19 8.37 0.99 -16.38
CA PHE A 19 7.13 0.56 -17.05
C PHE A 19 7.33 -0.07 -18.42
N ARG A 20 8.47 0.19 -19.06
CA ARG A 20 8.84 -0.46 -20.32
C ARG A 20 9.52 -1.80 -20.11
N ASP A 21 10.43 -1.91 -19.12
CA ASP A 21 11.43 -2.97 -19.00
C ASP A 21 11.22 -3.89 -17.78
N ALA A 22 10.26 -3.57 -16.87
CA ALA A 22 9.96 -4.39 -15.71
C ALA A 22 9.46 -5.80 -16.11
N PRO A 23 9.84 -6.84 -15.34
CA PRO A 23 9.41 -8.20 -15.62
C PRO A 23 7.89 -8.36 -15.48
N GLU A 24 7.25 -8.98 -16.48
CA GLU A 24 5.80 -9.22 -16.45
C GLU A 24 5.40 -10.44 -15.59
N ASP A 25 6.35 -11.33 -15.27
CA ASP A 25 6.10 -12.61 -14.61
C ASP A 25 6.21 -12.55 -13.07
N ARG A 26 6.74 -11.46 -12.52
CA ARG A 26 6.99 -11.33 -11.07
C ARG A 26 6.82 -9.89 -10.57
N LYS A 27 6.62 -9.74 -9.24
CA LYS A 27 6.59 -8.42 -8.59
C LYS A 27 7.95 -7.74 -8.76
N ALA A 28 7.93 -6.47 -9.16
CA ALA A 28 9.09 -5.60 -9.21
C ALA A 28 8.70 -4.20 -8.79
N GLU A 29 9.56 -3.50 -8.09
CA GLU A 29 9.34 -2.14 -7.61
C GLU A 29 10.50 -1.26 -8.00
N LEU A 30 10.24 -0.01 -8.36
CA LEU A 30 11.28 0.99 -8.54
C LEU A 30 11.35 1.89 -7.31
N ILE A 31 12.44 1.81 -6.57
CA ILE A 31 12.67 2.60 -5.36
C ILE A 31 13.98 3.37 -5.50
N ASP A 32 13.90 4.69 -5.50
CA ASP A 32 15.04 5.60 -5.69
C ASP A 32 15.89 5.30 -6.95
N GLY A 33 15.20 4.88 -8.02
CA GLY A 33 15.84 4.54 -9.29
C GLY A 33 16.51 3.16 -9.33
N VAL A 34 16.29 2.34 -8.32
CA VAL A 34 16.76 0.94 -8.28
C VAL A 34 15.57 0.02 -8.41
N MET A 35 15.61 -0.87 -9.40
CA MET A 35 14.60 -1.93 -9.54
C MET A 35 14.88 -3.03 -8.52
N ILE A 36 13.89 -3.28 -7.67
CA ILE A 36 13.92 -4.30 -6.60
C ILE A 36 12.94 -5.40 -6.95
N ILE A 37 13.41 -6.64 -6.89
CA ILE A 37 12.57 -7.84 -7.03
C ILE A 37 12.48 -8.48 -5.64
N PRO A 38 11.35 -8.35 -4.94
CA PRO A 38 11.20 -8.92 -3.61
C PRO A 38 11.15 -10.44 -3.65
N SER A 39 11.49 -11.07 -2.54
CA SER A 39 11.27 -12.52 -2.36
C SER A 39 9.76 -12.83 -2.33
N PRO A 40 9.36 -14.05 -2.73
CA PRO A 40 7.96 -14.47 -2.59
C PRO A 40 7.48 -14.29 -1.15
N PRO A 41 6.24 -13.80 -0.95
CA PRO A 41 5.68 -13.55 0.37
C PRO A 41 5.40 -14.85 1.12
N LEU A 42 5.39 -14.76 2.45
CA LEU A 42 4.98 -15.88 3.31
C LEU A 42 3.46 -16.04 3.31
N VAL A 43 2.98 -17.24 3.59
CA VAL A 43 1.53 -17.56 3.62
C VAL A 43 0.76 -16.64 4.59
N ILE A 44 1.36 -16.24 5.71
CA ILE A 44 0.72 -15.34 6.67
C ILE A 44 0.47 -13.96 6.06
N HIS A 45 1.43 -13.43 5.29
CA HIS A 45 1.29 -12.19 4.54
C HIS A 45 0.15 -12.30 3.52
N GLU A 46 0.15 -13.36 2.69
CA GLU A 46 -0.88 -13.60 1.67
C GLU A 46 -2.29 -13.73 2.25
N ARG A 47 -2.43 -14.41 3.39
CA ARG A 47 -3.72 -14.53 4.07
C ARG A 47 -4.26 -13.18 4.51
N MET A 48 -3.42 -12.34 5.12
CA MET A 48 -3.80 -11.00 5.55
C MET A 48 -4.15 -10.11 4.36
N GLN A 49 -3.32 -10.13 3.31
CA GLN A 49 -3.56 -9.39 2.08
C GLN A 49 -4.90 -9.80 1.45
N ASN A 50 -5.16 -11.10 1.31
CA ASN A 50 -6.41 -11.60 0.73
C ASN A 50 -7.64 -11.18 1.54
N PHE A 51 -7.55 -11.22 2.88
CA PHE A 51 -8.64 -10.79 3.74
C PHE A 51 -8.94 -9.30 3.56
N LEU A 52 -7.91 -8.45 3.70
CA LEU A 52 -8.05 -6.99 3.60
C LEU A 52 -8.45 -6.54 2.20
N PHE A 53 -7.84 -7.11 1.16
CA PHE A 53 -8.16 -6.79 -0.23
C PHE A 53 -9.63 -7.07 -0.54
N ARG A 54 -10.11 -8.26 -0.21
CA ARG A 54 -11.51 -8.65 -0.46
C ARG A 54 -12.49 -7.80 0.33
N LEU A 55 -12.19 -7.54 1.62
CA LEU A 55 -13.06 -6.73 2.46
C LEU A 55 -13.18 -5.30 1.94
N LEU A 56 -12.05 -4.67 1.59
CA LEU A 56 -12.03 -3.31 1.06
C LEU A 56 -12.67 -3.25 -0.34
N ALA A 57 -12.35 -4.20 -1.23
CA ALA A 57 -12.88 -4.23 -2.58
C ALA A 57 -14.41 -4.42 -2.59
N ASP A 58 -14.93 -5.39 -1.83
CA ASP A 58 -16.37 -5.63 -1.71
C ASP A 58 -17.09 -4.40 -1.14
N PHE A 59 -16.52 -3.73 -0.12
CA PHE A 59 -17.11 -2.51 0.44
C PHE A 59 -17.13 -1.35 -0.57
N VAL A 60 -15.99 -1.11 -1.25
CA VAL A 60 -15.87 -0.05 -2.26
C VAL A 60 -16.85 -0.28 -3.42
N GLU A 61 -17.02 -1.54 -3.86
CA GLU A 61 -17.97 -1.91 -4.90
C GLU A 61 -19.42 -1.64 -4.47
N VAL A 62 -19.81 -2.13 -3.29
CA VAL A 62 -21.19 -1.92 -2.74
C VAL A 62 -21.52 -0.45 -2.60
N LYS A 63 -20.59 0.36 -2.12
CA LYS A 63 -20.78 1.81 -1.91
C LYS A 63 -20.46 2.64 -3.17
N GLN A 64 -19.95 2.04 -4.24
CA GLN A 64 -19.57 2.71 -5.51
C GLN A 64 -18.57 3.86 -5.32
N LEU A 65 -17.55 3.67 -4.47
CA LEU A 65 -16.62 4.71 -4.06
C LEU A 65 -15.41 4.88 -4.99
N GLY A 66 -15.10 3.91 -5.84
CA GLY A 66 -13.93 3.91 -6.71
C GLY A 66 -13.49 2.52 -7.09
N GLU A 67 -12.17 2.30 -7.19
CA GLU A 67 -11.57 1.02 -7.54
C GLU A 67 -10.44 0.65 -6.58
N VAL A 68 -10.33 -0.66 -6.28
CA VAL A 68 -9.28 -1.23 -5.44
C VAL A 68 -8.40 -2.15 -6.29
N PHE A 69 -7.09 -2.01 -6.15
CA PHE A 69 -6.12 -2.85 -6.85
C PHE A 69 -5.24 -3.56 -5.83
N GLY A 70 -4.83 -4.78 -6.19
CA GLY A 70 -3.91 -5.58 -5.40
C GLY A 70 -2.48 -5.48 -5.89
N SER A 71 -1.64 -6.29 -5.28
CA SER A 71 -0.23 -6.49 -5.62
C SER A 71 -0.03 -6.66 -7.13
N ARG A 72 1.09 -6.13 -7.65
CA ARG A 72 1.47 -6.06 -9.09
C ARG A 72 0.79 -4.93 -9.89
N THR A 73 0.18 -3.99 -9.20
CA THR A 73 -0.24 -2.73 -9.81
C THR A 73 0.79 -1.66 -9.48
N ALA A 74 1.66 -1.36 -10.42
CA ALA A 74 2.69 -0.35 -10.23
C ALA A 74 2.09 1.06 -10.20
N VAL A 75 2.66 1.92 -9.34
CA VAL A 75 2.21 3.29 -9.15
C VAL A 75 3.33 4.26 -9.50
N GLU A 76 3.21 4.98 -10.62
CA GLU A 76 4.14 6.04 -11.00
C GLU A 76 3.97 7.26 -10.07
N LEU A 77 4.73 7.29 -8.96
CA LEU A 77 4.67 8.40 -8.00
C LEU A 77 5.54 9.58 -8.41
N GLU A 78 6.79 9.30 -8.77
CA GLU A 78 7.83 10.27 -9.09
C GLU A 78 8.78 9.68 -10.14
N LEU A 79 9.67 10.50 -10.69
CA LEU A 79 10.62 10.12 -11.74
C LEU A 79 11.40 8.81 -11.43
N PHE A 80 11.73 8.57 -10.16
CA PHE A 80 12.54 7.44 -9.72
C PHE A 80 11.79 6.51 -8.74
N TYR A 81 10.46 6.62 -8.65
CA TYR A 81 9.62 5.83 -7.75
C TYR A 81 8.39 5.27 -8.46
N ALA A 82 8.37 3.96 -8.61
CA ALA A 82 7.22 3.20 -9.07
C ALA A 82 7.05 1.93 -8.19
N PRO A 83 6.56 2.07 -6.94
CA PRO A 83 6.26 0.92 -6.07
C PRO A 83 5.07 0.11 -6.59
N GLU A 84 4.99 -1.16 -6.17
CA GLU A 84 3.82 -2.03 -6.32
C GLU A 84 3.23 -2.33 -4.92
N PRO A 85 2.36 -1.48 -4.37
CA PRO A 85 1.80 -1.70 -3.04
C PRO A 85 0.94 -2.97 -2.98
N ASP A 86 0.80 -3.55 -1.79
CA ASP A 86 0.02 -4.76 -1.63
C ASP A 86 -1.47 -4.52 -1.88
N ILE A 87 -2.00 -3.36 -1.45
CA ILE A 87 -3.38 -2.93 -1.74
C ILE A 87 -3.36 -1.41 -1.94
N LEU A 88 -4.08 -0.93 -2.93
CA LEU A 88 -4.33 0.49 -3.14
C LEU A 88 -5.78 0.77 -3.52
N PHE A 89 -6.24 1.98 -3.21
CA PHE A 89 -7.56 2.47 -3.59
C PHE A 89 -7.44 3.78 -4.34
N VAL A 90 -8.22 3.91 -5.42
CA VAL A 90 -8.41 5.13 -6.20
C VAL A 90 -9.87 5.52 -6.12
N SER A 91 -10.15 6.73 -5.63
CA SER A 91 -11.51 7.25 -5.49
C SER A 91 -12.16 7.50 -6.85
N LYS A 92 -13.49 7.44 -6.89
CA LYS A 92 -14.32 7.59 -8.10
C LYS A 92 -13.99 8.86 -8.90
N ASP A 93 -13.71 9.96 -8.21
CA ASP A 93 -13.42 11.25 -8.85
C ASP A 93 -12.00 11.30 -9.45
N ARG A 94 -11.17 10.31 -9.18
CA ARG A 94 -9.77 10.22 -9.60
C ARG A 94 -9.46 9.04 -10.51
N LEU A 95 -10.46 8.31 -10.99
CA LEU A 95 -10.27 7.15 -11.89
C LEU A 95 -9.47 7.49 -13.16
N TYR A 96 -9.34 8.77 -13.51
CA TYR A 96 -8.53 9.23 -14.64
C TYR A 96 -7.02 8.98 -14.47
N ILE A 97 -6.55 8.69 -13.24
CA ILE A 97 -5.13 8.32 -12.99
C ILE A 97 -4.85 6.85 -13.32
N ILE A 98 -5.88 6.02 -13.54
CA ILE A 98 -5.74 4.61 -13.87
C ILE A 98 -5.37 4.51 -15.35
N GLY A 99 -4.17 4.01 -15.61
CA GLY A 99 -3.66 3.77 -16.97
C GLY A 99 -3.67 2.28 -17.32
N GLU A 100 -3.32 1.97 -18.55
CA GLU A 100 -3.26 0.58 -19.05
C GLU A 100 -2.23 -0.27 -18.29
N LYS A 101 -1.07 0.29 -17.92
CA LYS A 101 0.05 -0.43 -17.31
C LYS A 101 0.17 -0.21 -15.80
N GLY A 102 -0.62 0.69 -15.21
CA GLY A 102 -0.54 1.04 -13.80
C GLY A 102 -1.18 2.39 -13.47
N ILE A 103 -0.97 2.86 -12.27
CA ILE A 103 -1.53 4.10 -11.74
C ILE A 103 -0.55 5.25 -11.98
N ARG A 104 -1.02 6.38 -12.50
CA ARG A 104 -0.20 7.57 -12.76
C ARG A 104 -0.49 8.66 -11.73
N GLY A 105 0.36 8.74 -10.73
CA GLY A 105 0.21 9.62 -9.57
C GLY A 105 -0.24 8.88 -8.31
N ALA A 106 -0.39 9.62 -7.21
CA ALA A 106 -0.70 9.03 -5.92
C ALA A 106 -2.11 8.41 -5.88
N PRO A 107 -2.28 7.15 -5.47
CA PRO A 107 -3.59 6.62 -5.07
C PRO A 107 -4.09 7.36 -3.82
N ASP A 108 -5.36 7.20 -3.49
CA ASP A 108 -5.92 7.87 -2.31
C ASP A 108 -5.55 7.15 -1.01
N PHE A 109 -5.47 5.83 -1.06
CA PHE A 109 -5.15 4.98 0.08
C PHE A 109 -4.21 3.85 -0.33
N VAL A 110 -3.24 3.54 0.52
CA VAL A 110 -2.28 2.45 0.34
C VAL A 110 -2.18 1.63 1.62
N ILE A 111 -2.18 0.31 1.47
CA ILE A 111 -1.88 -0.66 2.54
C ILE A 111 -0.66 -1.48 2.11
N GLU A 112 0.35 -1.54 2.97
CA GLU A 112 1.48 -2.45 2.86
C GLU A 112 1.47 -3.43 4.01
N ILE A 113 1.60 -4.71 3.71
CA ILE A 113 1.71 -5.76 4.71
C ILE A 113 3.19 -6.09 4.88
N LEU A 114 3.69 -5.85 6.06
CA LEU A 114 5.11 -5.90 6.33
C LEU A 114 5.69 -7.31 6.23
N SER A 115 6.87 -7.38 5.65
CA SER A 115 7.70 -8.58 5.63
C SER A 115 9.13 -8.25 6.08
N ALA A 116 9.88 -9.25 6.47
CA ALA A 116 11.29 -9.03 6.88
C ALA A 116 12.15 -8.40 5.76
N SER A 117 11.80 -8.64 4.48
CA SER A 117 12.55 -8.12 3.33
C SER A 117 12.13 -6.73 2.88
N THR A 118 10.90 -6.29 3.18
CA THR A 118 10.34 -5.02 2.65
C THR A 118 10.14 -3.95 3.72
N ALA A 119 9.97 -4.32 5.00
CA ALA A 119 9.61 -3.41 6.09
C ALA A 119 10.51 -2.15 6.20
N GLN A 120 11.80 -2.27 5.89
CA GLN A 120 12.72 -1.13 5.90
C GLN A 120 12.37 -0.12 4.79
N ASN A 121 12.03 -0.60 3.59
CA ASN A 121 11.62 0.24 2.47
C ASN A 121 10.23 0.85 2.73
N ASP A 122 9.30 0.04 3.25
CA ASP A 122 7.93 0.47 3.52
C ASP A 122 7.88 1.60 4.56
N ARG A 123 8.68 1.48 5.66
CA ARG A 123 8.84 2.53 6.69
C ARG A 123 9.79 3.67 6.29
N GLY A 124 10.54 3.51 5.24
CA GLY A 124 11.60 4.43 4.84
C GLY A 124 11.35 5.13 3.51
N ALA A 125 11.86 4.55 2.43
CA ALA A 125 11.84 5.17 1.10
C ALA A 125 10.42 5.30 0.55
N LYS A 126 9.57 4.26 0.67
CA LYS A 126 8.17 4.26 0.22
C LYS A 126 7.33 5.22 1.07
N PHE A 127 7.48 5.20 2.41
CA PHE A 127 6.79 6.15 3.30
C PHE A 127 6.99 7.60 2.83
N ARG A 128 8.27 7.99 2.61
CA ARG A 128 8.58 9.35 2.16
C ARG A 128 8.07 9.64 0.75
N ALA A 129 8.08 8.66 -0.14
CA ALA A 129 7.59 8.83 -1.50
C ALA A 129 6.06 8.99 -1.52
N TYR A 130 5.32 8.16 -0.77
CA TYR A 130 3.87 8.27 -0.61
C TYR A 130 3.46 9.60 0.03
N GLU A 131 4.17 10.05 1.08
CA GLU A 131 3.94 11.34 1.72
C GLU A 131 4.10 12.50 0.73
N ARG A 132 5.25 12.56 0.01
CA ARG A 132 5.52 13.64 -0.96
C ARG A 132 4.55 13.64 -2.13
N ALA A 133 4.16 12.45 -2.60
CA ALA A 133 3.21 12.31 -3.70
C ALA A 133 1.77 12.68 -3.31
N GLY A 134 1.45 12.73 -2.02
CA GLY A 134 0.14 13.11 -1.52
C GLY A 134 -0.84 11.95 -1.37
N VAL A 135 -0.36 10.73 -1.11
CA VAL A 135 -1.21 9.61 -0.65
C VAL A 135 -1.88 10.05 0.64
N ARG A 136 -3.22 10.01 0.68
CA ARG A 136 -3.97 10.58 1.81
C ARG A 136 -4.01 9.69 3.04
N GLU A 137 -3.90 8.37 2.85
CA GLU A 137 -3.94 7.39 3.93
C GLU A 137 -2.95 6.27 3.64
N TYR A 138 -2.18 5.88 4.66
CA TYR A 138 -1.16 4.84 4.54
C TYR A 138 -1.16 3.92 5.76
N TRP A 139 -1.42 2.65 5.53
CA TRP A 139 -1.41 1.62 6.59
C TRP A 139 -0.23 0.67 6.38
N LEU A 140 0.55 0.49 7.43
CA LEU A 140 1.64 -0.48 7.56
C LEU A 140 1.19 -1.55 8.54
N ILE A 141 0.91 -2.75 8.07
CA ILE A 141 0.33 -3.81 8.91
C ILE A 141 1.33 -4.95 9.08
N ASP A 142 1.75 -5.19 10.32
CA ASP A 142 2.58 -6.33 10.66
C ASP A 142 1.70 -7.58 10.82
N PRO A 143 1.88 -8.63 10.00
CA PRO A 143 1.07 -9.85 10.10
C PRO A 143 1.31 -10.65 11.37
N TYR A 144 2.36 -10.33 12.14
CA TYR A 144 2.69 -11.03 13.38
C TYR A 144 2.11 -10.37 14.63
N GLY A 145 1.60 -9.15 14.55
CA GLY A 145 0.97 -8.50 15.70
C GLY A 145 0.86 -6.99 15.62
N PRO A 146 0.17 -6.38 16.58
CA PRO A 146 -0.08 -4.94 16.57
C PRO A 146 1.17 -4.09 16.80
N THR A 147 2.19 -4.61 17.46
CA THR A 147 3.38 -3.81 17.87
C THR A 147 4.14 -3.22 16.68
N GLY A 148 4.13 -3.90 15.53
CA GLY A 148 4.77 -3.44 14.31
C GLY A 148 3.83 -2.70 13.35
N THR A 149 2.56 -2.54 13.72
CA THR A 149 1.53 -1.95 12.86
C THR A 149 1.40 -0.46 13.11
N GLU A 150 1.30 0.30 12.04
CA GLU A 150 1.27 1.76 12.05
C GLU A 150 0.23 2.25 11.03
N PHE A 151 -0.58 3.23 11.41
CA PHE A 151 -1.58 3.84 10.55
C PHE A 151 -1.32 5.34 10.45
N TYR A 152 -1.43 5.88 9.24
CA TYR A 152 -1.13 7.28 8.96
C TYR A 152 -2.20 7.91 8.09
N GLN A 153 -2.47 9.19 8.35
CA GLN A 153 -3.24 10.08 7.48
C GLN A 153 -2.38 11.28 7.09
N LEU A 154 -2.62 11.82 5.90
CA LEU A 154 -1.90 12.98 5.41
C LEU A 154 -2.58 14.26 5.92
N GLU A 155 -1.89 15.03 6.75
CA GLU A 155 -2.30 16.33 7.25
C GLU A 155 -1.23 17.37 6.91
N GLU A 156 -1.63 18.46 6.26
CA GLU A 156 -0.74 19.55 5.86
C GLU A 156 0.53 19.06 5.12
N GLY A 157 0.38 18.04 4.27
CA GLY A 157 1.46 17.46 3.48
C GLY A 157 2.43 16.57 4.25
N ARG A 158 2.05 16.12 5.44
CA ARG A 158 2.83 15.20 6.29
C ARG A 158 1.98 14.06 6.83
N PHE A 159 2.53 12.87 6.85
CA PHE A 159 1.89 11.75 7.52
C PHE A 159 1.87 11.95 9.04
N ARG A 160 0.67 11.90 9.60
CA ARG A 160 0.42 11.93 11.04
C ARG A 160 -0.15 10.58 11.48
N PRO A 161 0.25 10.08 12.67
CA PRO A 161 -0.34 8.85 13.19
C PRO A 161 -1.86 8.98 13.28
N HIS A 162 -2.55 7.95 12.80
CA HIS A 162 -3.99 7.78 12.89
C HIS A 162 -4.27 6.62 13.85
N ALA A 163 -4.87 6.90 14.98
CA ALA A 163 -5.08 5.90 16.02
C ALA A 163 -6.48 5.27 15.92
N PRO A 164 -6.62 3.98 16.29
CA PRO A 164 -7.91 3.37 16.48
C PRO A 164 -8.66 4.04 17.64
N ASP A 165 -9.97 3.87 17.67
CA ASP A 165 -10.81 4.29 18.78
C ASP A 165 -10.60 3.43 20.05
N ALA A 166 -11.34 3.74 21.13
CA ALA A 166 -11.22 3.05 22.40
C ALA A 166 -11.70 1.57 22.35
N GLU A 167 -12.53 1.24 21.39
CA GLU A 167 -13.09 -0.09 21.11
C GLU A 167 -12.14 -0.92 20.24
N GLY A 168 -11.07 -0.32 19.69
CA GLY A 168 -10.11 -0.98 18.81
C GLY A 168 -10.51 -1.00 17.34
N SER A 169 -11.45 -0.15 16.93
CA SER A 169 -11.84 0.01 15.53
C SER A 169 -11.05 1.13 14.88
N LEU A 170 -10.58 0.91 13.66
CA LEU A 170 -9.89 1.90 12.85
C LEU A 170 -10.74 2.28 11.65
N SER A 171 -11.20 3.50 11.60
CA SER A 171 -11.96 4.05 10.46
C SER A 171 -11.03 4.62 9.41
N SER A 172 -11.28 4.32 8.14
CA SER A 172 -10.57 4.97 7.04
C SER A 172 -11.00 6.44 6.90
N VAL A 173 -10.03 7.33 6.73
CA VAL A 173 -10.29 8.74 6.43
C VAL A 173 -10.55 8.98 4.95
N THR A 174 -10.22 8.02 4.10
CA THR A 174 -10.26 8.13 2.65
C THR A 174 -11.44 7.37 2.06
N VAL A 175 -11.71 6.16 2.55
CA VAL A 175 -12.84 5.33 2.15
C VAL A 175 -13.97 5.52 3.15
N LEU A 176 -14.81 6.51 2.91
CA LEU A 176 -15.84 6.94 3.85
C LEU A 176 -16.79 5.81 4.25
N GLY A 177 -16.91 5.59 5.55
CA GLY A 177 -17.73 4.53 6.15
C GLY A 177 -17.03 3.16 6.22
N PHE A 178 -15.82 3.01 5.67
CA PHE A 178 -15.01 1.82 5.85
C PHE A 178 -14.26 1.88 7.18
N TRP A 179 -14.30 0.78 7.90
CA TRP A 179 -13.53 0.60 9.14
C TRP A 179 -13.17 -0.87 9.32
N ILE A 180 -12.17 -1.14 10.15
CA ILE A 180 -11.80 -2.49 10.55
C ILE A 180 -11.74 -2.59 12.07
N ASP A 181 -12.19 -3.71 12.61
CA ASP A 181 -11.86 -4.11 13.97
C ASP A 181 -10.44 -4.72 13.96
N LEU A 182 -9.52 -4.11 14.69
CA LEU A 182 -8.14 -4.58 14.75
C LEU A 182 -8.01 -6.01 15.27
N ALA A 183 -8.98 -6.50 16.06
CA ALA A 183 -9.01 -7.86 16.51
C ALA A 183 -9.15 -8.86 15.36
N TRP A 184 -9.72 -8.46 14.21
CA TRP A 184 -9.80 -9.32 13.04
C TRP A 184 -8.43 -9.67 12.45
N LEU A 185 -7.43 -8.77 12.58
CA LEU A 185 -6.12 -8.92 11.95
C LEU A 185 -5.26 -10.00 12.62
N TRP A 186 -5.43 -10.23 13.92
CA TRP A 186 -4.57 -11.13 14.70
C TRP A 186 -5.33 -12.21 15.48
N SER A 187 -6.46 -12.67 14.97
CA SER A 187 -7.32 -13.69 15.59
C SER A 187 -6.78 -15.13 15.52
N GLY A 188 -5.45 -15.31 15.50
CA GLY A 188 -4.84 -16.65 15.53
C GLY A 188 -4.91 -17.42 14.22
N GLN A 189 -4.84 -16.76 13.07
CA GLN A 189 -4.90 -17.27 11.70
C GLN A 189 -6.32 -17.54 11.14
N GLU A 190 -7.36 -17.31 11.91
CA GLU A 190 -8.75 -17.43 11.45
C GLU A 190 -9.37 -16.02 11.34
N TYR A 191 -9.22 -15.41 10.17
CA TYR A 191 -9.95 -14.19 9.86
C TYR A 191 -11.45 -14.47 9.86
N PRO A 192 -12.30 -13.50 10.27
CA PRO A 192 -13.74 -13.66 10.10
C PRO A 192 -14.06 -13.87 8.60
N PRO A 193 -15.13 -14.60 8.26
CA PRO A 193 -15.58 -14.64 6.88
C PRO A 193 -15.77 -13.23 6.34
N VAL A 194 -15.18 -12.91 5.19
CA VAL A 194 -15.21 -11.56 4.61
C VAL A 194 -16.63 -11.01 4.53
N ARG A 195 -17.59 -11.83 4.12
CA ARG A 195 -19.00 -11.44 4.05
C ARG A 195 -19.59 -11.06 5.42
N GLN A 196 -19.18 -11.72 6.49
CA GLN A 196 -19.61 -11.37 7.84
C GLN A 196 -19.04 -10.02 8.27
N ALA A 197 -17.71 -9.82 8.09
CA ALA A 197 -17.06 -8.57 8.39
C ALA A 197 -17.67 -7.41 7.57
N LEU A 198 -17.90 -7.61 6.28
CA LEU A 198 -18.56 -6.64 5.40
C LEU A 198 -19.95 -6.24 5.91
N ASN A 199 -20.79 -7.22 6.26
CA ASN A 199 -22.13 -6.94 6.79
C ASN A 199 -22.04 -6.14 8.10
N THR A 200 -21.10 -6.48 8.99
CA THR A 200 -20.87 -5.73 10.23
C THR A 200 -20.54 -4.26 9.95
N ILE A 201 -19.69 -3.99 8.94
CA ILE A 201 -19.35 -2.61 8.54
C ILE A 201 -20.58 -1.90 7.95
N LEU A 202 -21.34 -2.57 7.08
CA LEU A 202 -22.50 -1.98 6.39
C LEU A 202 -23.65 -1.69 7.33
N ASP A 203 -23.86 -2.52 8.36
CA ASP A 203 -24.94 -2.38 9.34
C ASP A 203 -24.65 -1.27 10.39
N ALA A 204 -23.38 -0.88 10.54
CA ALA A 204 -22.96 0.19 11.47
C ALA A 204 -23.00 1.60 10.87
N GLY A 205 -23.17 1.74 9.55
CA GLY A 205 -23.21 3.01 8.80
C GLY A 205 -24.52 3.23 8.10
#